data_211f8243e4a4711b082099b0a2f8d27c
#
_entry.id   211f8243e4a4711b082099b0a2f8d27c
#
_cell.length_a   1.000
_cell.length_b   1.000
_cell.length_c   1.000
_cell.angle_alpha   90.00
_cell.angle_beta   90.00
_cell.angle_gamma   90.00
#
_symmetry.space_group_name_H-M   'P 1'
#
loop_
_entity.id
_entity.type
_entity.pdbx_description
1 polymer ?
#
loop_
_entity_poly.entity_id
_entity_poly.type
_entity_poly.pdbx_seq_one_letter_code
_entity_poly.pdbx_strand_id
1 'polypeptide(L)'
;MKDCVFLVADKNMEATFRGFLEREKFHLSLGVGPFDFDVIVDSGGNDPGVYNYGHELLMPYQKTHRYAVVVLDQAWEGAPASHEIEQDIMANLTASGWTATDCTVIVIVPELEAWIWQDSPHLETAFQFNRAKLDVGMRDWLKENGLWPEDAVKPP
;
A
#
# COMPACT_ATOMS: atom_id res chain seq x y z
N MET A 1 -4.98 23.72 5.96
CA MET A 1 -5.42 22.58 5.10
C MET A 1 -4.18 21.73 4.90
N LYS A 2 -4.22 20.44 5.23
CA LYS A 2 -3.13 19.51 4.95
C LYS A 2 -3.11 19.18 3.45
N ASP A 3 -1.96 18.66 2.98
CA ASP A 3 -1.81 18.38 1.56
C ASP A 3 -2.49 17.07 1.16
N CYS A 4 -2.28 15.98 1.90
CA CYS A 4 -2.72 14.68 1.44
C CYS A 4 -3.33 13.80 2.55
N VAL A 5 -4.39 13.06 2.23
CA VAL A 5 -4.88 11.94 3.04
C VAL A 5 -4.72 10.64 2.29
N PHE A 6 -4.09 9.66 2.93
CA PHE A 6 -3.97 8.28 2.43
C PHE A 6 -4.99 7.40 3.14
N LEU A 7 -5.86 6.76 2.40
CA LEU A 7 -6.73 5.70 2.90
C LEU A 7 -6.11 4.37 2.50
N VAL A 8 -5.84 3.53 3.48
CA VAL A 8 -5.25 2.20 3.30
C VAL A 8 -6.15 1.11 3.88
N ALA A 9 -6.02 -0.12 3.39
CA ALA A 9 -6.92 -1.19 3.74
C ALA A 9 -6.72 -1.69 5.17
N ASP A 10 -5.49 -1.89 5.59
CA ASP A 10 -5.18 -2.52 6.87
C ASP A 10 -3.96 -1.94 7.60
N LYS A 11 -3.63 -2.52 8.75
CA LYS A 11 -2.50 -2.09 9.59
C LYS A 11 -1.12 -2.39 9.00
N ASN A 12 -0.98 -3.42 8.20
CA ASN A 12 0.28 -3.74 7.53
C ASN A 12 0.58 -2.69 6.46
N MET A 13 -0.45 -2.33 5.71
CA MET A 13 -0.39 -1.28 4.71
C MET A 13 -0.15 0.09 5.36
N GLU A 14 -0.83 0.40 6.49
CA GLU A 14 -0.54 1.60 7.27
C GLU A 14 0.92 1.68 7.69
N ALA A 15 1.46 0.61 8.29
CA ALA A 15 2.85 0.56 8.76
C ALA A 15 3.83 0.76 7.60
N THR A 16 3.56 0.16 6.44
CA THR A 16 4.40 0.29 5.24
C THR A 16 4.38 1.72 4.71
N PHE A 17 3.21 2.32 4.54
CA PHE A 17 3.09 3.69 4.04
C PHE A 17 3.66 4.71 5.02
N ARG A 18 3.39 4.58 6.33
CA ARG A 18 4.03 5.45 7.33
C ARG A 18 5.55 5.29 7.32
N GLY A 19 6.06 4.07 7.32
CA GLY A 19 7.49 3.81 7.26
C GLY A 19 8.17 4.43 6.03
N PHE A 20 7.45 4.58 4.94
CA PHE A 20 7.92 5.25 3.73
C PHE A 20 7.78 6.78 3.83
N LEU A 21 6.59 7.27 4.19
CA LEU A 21 6.24 8.69 4.19
C LEU A 21 6.95 9.49 5.31
N GLU A 22 7.22 8.87 6.45
CA GLU A 22 7.86 9.50 7.61
C GLU A 22 9.40 9.52 7.54
N ARG A 23 10.00 8.96 6.48
CA ARG A 23 11.47 9.04 6.29
C ARG A 23 11.89 10.48 6.07
N GLU A 24 13.01 10.84 6.68
CA GLU A 24 13.60 12.18 6.47
C GLU A 24 13.82 12.43 4.97
N LYS A 25 13.30 13.56 4.48
CA LYS A 25 13.44 13.99 3.07
C LYS A 25 12.87 13.02 2.03
N PHE A 26 11.92 12.14 2.42
CA PHE A 26 11.34 11.19 1.45
C PHE A 26 10.72 11.88 0.23
N HIS A 27 10.16 13.09 0.41
CA HIS A 27 9.59 13.90 -0.66
C HIS A 27 10.56 14.14 -1.83
N LEU A 28 11.87 14.17 -1.55
CA LEU A 28 12.89 14.28 -2.59
C LEU A 28 12.93 13.04 -3.50
N SER A 29 12.63 11.86 -2.95
CA SER A 29 12.54 10.62 -3.75
C SER A 29 11.35 10.65 -4.71
N LEU A 30 10.33 11.44 -4.42
CA LEU A 30 9.18 11.66 -5.28
C LEU A 30 9.34 12.85 -6.23
N GLY A 31 10.42 13.63 -6.09
CA GLY A 31 10.64 14.83 -6.89
C GLY A 31 9.68 15.98 -6.58
N VAL A 32 9.11 16.01 -5.37
CA VAL A 32 8.16 17.03 -4.93
C VAL A 32 8.69 17.83 -3.74
N GLY A 33 8.01 18.93 -3.39
CA GLY A 33 8.27 19.66 -2.15
C GLY A 33 7.80 18.92 -0.91
N PRO A 34 8.21 19.36 0.31
CA PRO A 34 7.65 18.86 1.55
C PRO A 34 6.14 19.01 1.57
N PHE A 35 5.42 18.02 2.11
CA PHE A 35 3.98 18.06 2.25
C PHE A 35 3.50 17.39 3.54
N ASP A 36 2.36 17.85 4.04
CA ASP A 36 1.70 17.32 5.21
C ASP A 36 0.71 16.22 4.83
N PHE A 37 0.64 15.15 5.61
CA PHE A 37 -0.26 14.04 5.31
C PHE A 37 -0.89 13.41 6.55
N ASP A 38 -2.00 12.72 6.33
CA ASP A 38 -2.60 11.77 7.26
C ASP A 38 -2.69 10.39 6.59
N VAL A 39 -2.53 9.33 7.37
CA VAL A 39 -2.82 7.96 6.94
C VAL A 39 -3.96 7.44 7.81
N ILE A 40 -5.04 7.03 7.16
CA ILE A 40 -6.23 6.46 7.80
C ILE A 40 -6.42 5.03 7.31
N VAL A 41 -6.95 4.18 8.17
CA VAL A 41 -7.18 2.77 7.88
C VAL A 41 -8.68 2.51 7.79
N ASP A 42 -9.09 1.64 6.87
CA ASP A 42 -10.45 1.14 6.82
C ASP A 42 -10.87 0.54 8.17
N SER A 43 -12.08 0.83 8.62
CA SER A 43 -12.59 0.38 9.92
C SER A 43 -12.74 -1.15 10.00
N GLY A 44 -12.99 -1.80 8.87
CA GLY A 44 -13.04 -3.26 8.73
C GLY A 44 -11.66 -3.90 8.57
N GLY A 45 -10.64 -3.11 8.26
CA GLY A 45 -9.27 -3.57 8.07
C GLY A 45 -9.10 -4.50 6.87
N ASN A 46 -9.77 -4.22 5.74
CA ASN A 46 -9.73 -5.08 4.57
C ASN A 46 -9.97 -4.32 3.25
N ASP A 47 -9.47 -4.89 2.14
CA ASP A 47 -9.55 -4.32 0.80
C ASP A 47 -10.98 -4.18 0.26
N PRO A 48 -11.90 -5.17 0.43
CA PRO A 48 -13.30 -4.98 0.05
C PRO A 48 -13.98 -3.81 0.77
N GLY A 49 -13.59 -3.50 2.01
CA GLY A 49 -14.09 -2.33 2.75
C GLY A 49 -13.68 -1.03 2.09
N VAL A 50 -12.41 -0.90 1.74
CA VAL A 50 -11.89 0.26 0.99
C VAL A 50 -12.57 0.38 -0.37
N TYR A 51 -12.69 -0.73 -1.11
CA TYR A 51 -13.36 -0.75 -2.42
C TYR A 51 -14.80 -0.25 -2.37
N ASN A 52 -15.59 -0.74 -1.41
CA ASN A 52 -17.00 -0.43 -1.30
C ASN A 52 -17.30 0.92 -0.62
N TYR A 53 -16.53 1.28 0.42
CA TYR A 53 -16.86 2.40 1.31
C TYR A 53 -15.77 3.45 1.44
N GLY A 54 -14.64 3.32 0.73
CA GLY A 54 -13.51 4.25 0.82
C GLY A 54 -13.91 5.71 0.56
N HIS A 55 -14.82 5.94 -0.36
CA HIS A 55 -15.34 7.28 -0.66
C HIS A 55 -16.09 7.91 0.52
N GLU A 56 -16.85 7.11 1.30
CA GLU A 56 -17.56 7.59 2.49
C GLU A 56 -16.58 7.93 3.61
N LEU A 57 -15.54 7.10 3.80
CA LEU A 57 -14.48 7.32 4.80
C LEU A 57 -13.68 8.60 4.50
N LEU A 58 -13.56 8.97 3.22
CA LEU A 58 -12.83 10.16 2.79
C LEU A 58 -13.67 11.44 2.77
N MET A 59 -15.01 11.37 2.86
CA MET A 59 -15.86 12.56 2.88
C MET A 59 -15.47 13.61 3.94
N PRO A 60 -15.17 13.24 5.19
CA PRO A 60 -14.79 14.23 6.22
C PRO A 60 -13.51 15.00 5.90
N TYR A 61 -12.67 14.44 5.05
CA TYR A 61 -11.34 14.98 4.72
C TYR A 61 -11.35 16.00 3.58
N GLN A 62 -12.42 16.09 2.79
CA GLN A 62 -12.56 17.01 1.66
C GLN A 62 -12.34 18.49 2.01
N LYS A 63 -12.68 18.88 3.24
CA LYS A 63 -12.50 20.27 3.71
C LYS A 63 -11.17 20.52 4.41
N THR A 64 -10.44 19.48 4.71
CA THR A 64 -9.22 19.55 5.52
C THR A 64 -7.96 19.15 4.76
N HIS A 65 -8.12 18.42 3.64
CA HIS A 65 -7.03 17.94 2.79
C HIS A 65 -7.27 18.34 1.33
N ARG A 66 -6.18 18.57 0.63
CA ARG A 66 -6.21 18.92 -0.80
C ARG A 66 -6.29 17.70 -1.70
N TYR A 67 -5.55 16.64 -1.38
CA TYR A 67 -5.45 15.44 -2.18
C TYR A 67 -5.87 14.19 -1.39
N ALA A 68 -6.47 13.23 -2.08
CA ALA A 68 -6.79 11.91 -1.54
C ALA A 68 -6.10 10.80 -2.33
N VAL A 69 -5.47 9.88 -1.62
CA VAL A 69 -4.85 8.66 -2.18
C VAL A 69 -5.51 7.46 -1.54
N VAL A 70 -6.10 6.59 -2.36
CA VAL A 70 -6.67 5.31 -1.92
C VAL A 70 -5.73 4.21 -2.30
N VAL A 71 -5.41 3.31 -1.34
CA VAL A 71 -4.49 2.19 -1.56
C VAL A 71 -5.15 0.91 -1.07
N LEU A 72 -5.14 -0.11 -1.91
CA LEU A 72 -5.67 -1.43 -1.60
C LEU A 72 -4.97 -2.51 -2.43
N ASP A 73 -5.03 -3.74 -1.95
CA ASP A 73 -4.57 -4.90 -2.70
C ASP A 73 -5.66 -5.41 -3.64
N GLN A 74 -5.28 -6.14 -4.70
CA GLN A 74 -6.22 -6.83 -5.57
C GLN A 74 -6.57 -8.24 -5.08
N ALA A 75 -5.76 -8.81 -4.19
CA ALA A 75 -5.82 -10.23 -3.83
C ALA A 75 -6.92 -10.53 -2.79
N TRP A 76 -8.19 -10.33 -3.13
CA TRP A 76 -9.31 -10.87 -2.34
C TRP A 76 -10.25 -11.70 -3.20
N GLU A 77 -11.02 -12.58 -2.57
CA GLU A 77 -11.98 -13.44 -3.26
C GLU A 77 -13.06 -12.62 -3.97
N GLY A 78 -13.19 -12.83 -5.28
CA GLY A 78 -14.15 -12.11 -6.11
C GLY A 78 -13.73 -10.70 -6.51
N ALA A 79 -12.45 -10.33 -6.31
CA ALA A 79 -11.94 -9.02 -6.73
C ALA A 79 -12.13 -8.80 -8.24
N PRO A 80 -12.59 -7.61 -8.67
CA PRO A 80 -12.53 -7.21 -10.07
C PRO A 80 -11.10 -7.09 -10.59
N ALA A 81 -10.92 -6.87 -11.87
CA ALA A 81 -9.62 -6.53 -12.41
C ALA A 81 -9.12 -5.18 -11.85
N SER A 82 -7.80 -5.02 -11.72
CA SER A 82 -7.21 -3.82 -11.07
C SER A 82 -7.69 -2.51 -11.68
N HIS A 83 -7.83 -2.45 -13.00
CA HIS A 83 -8.33 -1.26 -13.70
C HIS A 83 -9.81 -0.97 -13.43
N GLU A 84 -10.64 -2.01 -13.21
CA GLU A 84 -12.04 -1.85 -12.83
C GLU A 84 -12.15 -1.32 -11.40
N ILE A 85 -11.34 -1.87 -10.47
CA ILE A 85 -11.24 -1.35 -9.10
C ILE A 85 -10.90 0.14 -9.09
N GLU A 86 -9.87 0.53 -9.86
CA GLU A 86 -9.44 1.93 -9.97
C GLU A 86 -10.57 2.82 -10.49
N GLN A 87 -11.24 2.42 -11.58
CA GLN A 87 -12.33 3.17 -12.19
C GLN A 87 -13.52 3.33 -11.27
N ASP A 88 -13.93 2.26 -10.58
CA ASP A 88 -15.07 2.27 -9.66
C ASP A 88 -14.81 3.18 -8.46
N ILE A 89 -13.64 3.07 -7.84
CA ILE A 89 -13.26 3.93 -6.71
C ILE A 89 -13.18 5.39 -7.14
N MET A 90 -12.57 5.69 -8.29
CA MET A 90 -12.48 7.06 -8.83
C MET A 90 -13.87 7.64 -9.12
N ALA A 91 -14.78 6.83 -9.67
CA ALA A 91 -16.16 7.25 -9.91
C ALA A 91 -16.88 7.57 -8.60
N ASN A 92 -16.74 6.73 -7.57
CA ASN A 92 -17.35 6.92 -6.26
C ASN A 92 -16.77 8.16 -5.53
N LEU A 93 -15.47 8.37 -5.59
CA LEU A 93 -14.80 9.57 -5.03
C LEU A 93 -15.34 10.85 -5.70
N THR A 94 -15.44 10.83 -7.03
CA THR A 94 -15.95 11.98 -7.79
C THR A 94 -17.42 12.25 -7.48
N ALA A 95 -18.24 11.20 -7.40
CA ALA A 95 -19.64 11.32 -7.03
C ALA A 95 -19.84 11.83 -5.59
N SER A 96 -18.89 11.53 -4.68
CA SER A 96 -18.93 12.02 -3.30
C SER A 96 -18.42 13.45 -3.13
N GLY A 97 -17.87 14.09 -4.18
CA GLY A 97 -17.49 15.50 -4.19
C GLY A 97 -15.98 15.78 -4.26
N TRP A 98 -15.13 14.76 -4.39
CA TRP A 98 -13.73 14.97 -4.71
C TRP A 98 -13.55 15.37 -6.18
N THR A 99 -12.56 16.20 -6.47
CA THR A 99 -12.19 16.51 -7.85
C THR A 99 -11.31 15.38 -8.41
N ALA A 100 -11.60 14.92 -9.62
CA ALA A 100 -10.85 13.80 -10.23
C ALA A 100 -9.33 14.05 -10.32
N THR A 101 -8.90 15.30 -10.46
CA THR A 101 -7.48 15.68 -10.49
C THR A 101 -6.81 15.69 -9.10
N ASP A 102 -7.60 15.67 -8.05
CA ASP A 102 -7.12 15.73 -6.67
C ASP A 102 -7.21 14.36 -5.96
N CYS A 103 -7.55 13.32 -6.72
CA CYS A 103 -7.61 11.94 -6.24
C CYS A 103 -6.71 11.02 -7.06
N THR A 104 -6.23 9.96 -6.41
CA THR A 104 -5.61 8.84 -7.10
C THR A 104 -5.90 7.53 -6.37
N VAL A 105 -5.90 6.43 -7.12
CA VAL A 105 -6.09 5.08 -6.59
C VAL A 105 -4.87 4.26 -6.95
N ILE A 106 -4.32 3.56 -5.98
CA ILE A 106 -3.19 2.64 -6.14
C ILE A 106 -3.70 1.24 -5.84
N VAL A 107 -3.86 0.43 -6.86
CA VAL A 107 -4.20 -0.98 -6.73
C VAL A 107 -2.91 -1.80 -6.80
N ILE A 108 -2.56 -2.45 -5.70
CA ILE A 108 -1.36 -3.28 -5.61
C ILE A 108 -1.69 -4.68 -6.15
N VAL A 109 -0.91 -5.17 -7.10
CA VAL A 109 -1.16 -6.46 -7.76
C VAL A 109 0.02 -7.41 -7.52
N PRO A 110 -0.23 -8.59 -6.98
CA PRO A 110 -1.49 -9.04 -6.41
C PRO A 110 -1.78 -8.44 -5.01
N GLU A 111 -0.74 -8.22 -4.20
CA GLU A 111 -0.81 -7.79 -2.80
C GLU A 111 0.47 -7.08 -2.35
N LEU A 112 0.39 -6.32 -1.25
CA LEU A 112 1.48 -5.52 -0.66
C LEU A 112 2.75 -6.33 -0.40
N GLU A 113 2.60 -7.57 -0.02
CA GLU A 113 3.70 -8.48 0.27
C GLU A 113 4.63 -8.68 -0.93
N ALA A 114 4.14 -8.52 -2.17
CA ALA A 114 4.99 -8.53 -3.37
C ALA A 114 6.06 -7.43 -3.35
N TRP A 115 5.77 -6.30 -2.71
CA TRP A 115 6.72 -5.20 -2.55
C TRP A 115 7.71 -5.45 -1.41
N ILE A 116 7.25 -6.12 -0.35
CA ILE A 116 8.04 -6.36 0.86
C ILE A 116 9.03 -7.50 0.63
N TRP A 117 8.57 -8.63 0.06
CA TRP A 117 9.35 -9.84 -0.12
C TRP A 117 10.26 -9.81 -1.37
N GLN A 118 10.99 -8.72 -1.53
CA GLN A 118 11.99 -8.59 -2.60
C GLN A 118 13.36 -9.07 -2.12
N ASP A 119 14.26 -9.41 -3.05
CA ASP A 119 15.67 -9.70 -2.73
C ASP A 119 16.37 -8.40 -2.33
N SER A 120 16.37 -8.13 -1.03
CA SER A 120 16.88 -6.88 -0.47
C SER A 120 17.67 -7.12 0.82
N PRO A 121 18.87 -6.52 0.96
CA PRO A 121 19.64 -6.60 2.19
C PRO A 121 18.93 -5.98 3.39
N HIS A 122 17.99 -5.06 3.17
CA HIS A 122 17.17 -4.47 4.23
C HIS A 122 16.20 -5.49 4.83
N LEU A 123 15.62 -6.36 4.00
CA LEU A 123 14.76 -7.44 4.44
C LEU A 123 15.55 -8.43 5.29
N GLU A 124 16.72 -8.86 4.81
CA GLU A 124 17.62 -9.75 5.56
C GLU A 124 18.03 -9.17 6.91
N THR A 125 18.31 -7.86 6.96
CA THR A 125 18.61 -7.16 8.21
C THR A 125 17.42 -7.17 9.16
N ALA A 126 16.21 -6.90 8.67
CA ALA A 126 15.00 -6.88 9.48
C ALA A 126 14.70 -8.26 10.10
N PHE A 127 14.95 -9.35 9.36
CA PHE A 127 14.79 -10.73 9.83
C PHE A 127 16.04 -11.27 10.55
N GLN A 128 17.09 -10.46 10.71
CA GLN A 128 18.38 -10.90 11.28
C GLN A 128 18.99 -12.11 10.55
N PHE A 129 18.74 -12.20 9.24
CA PHE A 129 19.26 -13.27 8.40
C PHE A 129 20.75 -13.06 8.15
N ASN A 130 21.56 -14.06 8.42
CA ASN A 130 23.01 -13.97 8.27
C ASN A 130 23.48 -14.56 6.94
N ARG A 131 23.39 -13.77 5.88
CA ARG A 131 23.86 -14.13 4.53
C ARG A 131 25.33 -14.58 4.54
N ALA A 132 26.20 -13.88 5.27
CA ALA A 132 27.62 -14.19 5.30
C ALA A 132 27.93 -15.56 5.93
N LYS A 133 27.11 -16.02 6.87
CA LYS A 133 27.25 -17.33 7.50
C LYS A 133 26.75 -18.48 6.63
N LEU A 134 25.70 -18.21 5.86
CA LEU A 134 24.99 -19.22 5.07
C LEU A 134 25.45 -19.25 3.60
N ASP A 135 26.19 -18.23 3.15
CA ASP A 135 26.66 -18.04 1.77
C ASP A 135 25.53 -18.08 0.72
N VAL A 136 24.33 -17.68 1.14
CA VAL A 136 23.12 -17.66 0.30
C VAL A 136 22.19 -16.51 0.74
N GLY A 137 21.45 -15.92 -0.20
CA GLY A 137 20.42 -14.94 0.10
C GLY A 137 19.22 -15.55 0.82
N MET A 138 18.51 -14.75 1.63
CA MET A 138 17.36 -15.22 2.42
C MET A 138 16.28 -15.83 1.53
N ARG A 139 15.98 -15.22 0.40
CA ARG A 139 14.94 -15.70 -0.55
C ARG A 139 15.31 -17.08 -1.12
N ASP A 140 16.54 -17.23 -1.58
CA ASP A 140 17.03 -18.49 -2.14
C ASP A 140 17.09 -19.57 -1.06
N TRP A 141 17.57 -19.22 0.14
CA TRP A 141 17.58 -20.11 1.28
C TRP A 141 16.17 -20.62 1.65
N LEU A 142 15.17 -19.73 1.68
CA LEU A 142 13.78 -20.10 1.95
C LEU A 142 13.23 -21.07 0.88
N LYS A 143 13.54 -20.83 -0.39
CA LYS A 143 13.14 -21.71 -1.50
C LYS A 143 13.82 -23.08 -1.42
N GLU A 144 15.13 -23.12 -1.25
CA GLU A 144 15.91 -24.35 -1.13
C GLU A 144 15.47 -25.22 0.05
N ASN A 145 14.98 -24.61 1.12
CA ASN A 145 14.45 -25.30 2.29
C ASN A 145 12.94 -25.59 2.22
N GLY A 146 12.30 -25.35 1.09
CA GLY A 146 10.87 -25.62 0.90
C GLY A 146 9.94 -24.73 1.72
N LEU A 147 10.46 -23.61 2.23
CA LEU A 147 9.71 -22.63 3.03
C LEU A 147 9.08 -21.52 2.18
N TRP A 148 9.39 -21.47 0.90
CA TRP A 148 8.81 -20.55 -0.07
C TRP A 148 8.51 -21.30 -1.36
N PRO A 149 7.22 -21.57 -1.69
CA PRO A 149 6.83 -22.18 -2.96
C PRO A 149 7.29 -21.32 -4.15
N GLU A 150 7.75 -21.97 -5.23
CA GLU A 150 8.32 -21.26 -6.39
C GLU A 150 7.36 -20.24 -7.01
N ASP A 151 6.07 -20.58 -7.04
CA ASP A 151 5.02 -19.75 -7.65
C ASP A 151 4.37 -18.75 -6.65
N ALA A 152 4.80 -18.75 -5.39
CA ALA A 152 4.23 -17.86 -4.39
C ALA A 152 4.93 -16.50 -4.38
N VAL A 153 4.16 -15.44 -4.14
CA VAL A 153 4.65 -14.06 -4.02
C VAL A 153 5.38 -13.85 -2.68
N LYS A 154 4.98 -14.61 -1.68
CA LYS A 154 5.52 -14.57 -0.31
C LYS A 154 5.66 -15.97 0.27
N PRO A 155 6.50 -16.17 1.32
CA PRO A 155 6.45 -17.39 2.12
C PRO A 155 5.10 -17.50 2.84
N PRO A 156 4.66 -18.73 3.15
CA PRO A 156 3.38 -18.96 3.82
C PRO A 156 3.35 -18.41 5.26
#